data_8a46955a9ccb4255b9d0bd615f410ebe
#
_entry.id   8a46955a9ccb4255b9d0bd615f410ebe
#
_cell.length_a   1.000
_cell.length_b   1.000
_cell.length_c   1.000
_cell.angle_alpha   90.00
_cell.angle_beta   90.00
_cell.angle_gamma   90.00
#
_symmetry.space_group_name_H-M   'P 1'
#
loop_
_entity.id
_entity.type
_entity.pdbx_description
1 polymer ?
#
loop_
_entity_poly.entity_id
_entity_poly.type
_entity_poly.pdbx_seq_one_letter_code
_entity_poly.pdbx_strand_id
1 'polypeptide(L)'
;MKRILSFIPVHVLILFKRLGIVVLLLYVTRLIFLLFNLESFQNLTFIDFLISLWFDMITIGLFFLPYYFIYLLPIPIRGYKFHRIFFKILFHTTSILLLSLNLMDVEYFKYTSKRSTFDLFSILSAGNDFQQLISTFITDFWYLIFFLILLIVISEYLFRKTQIKFQTFTTIQKNFYKQNIIAFLLVVPGLFIIGRGGLALKPTGIIEASLYSKSENMAFI
;
A
#
# COMPACT_ATOMS: atom_id res chain seq x y z
N MET A 1 1.36 0.63 29.37
CA MET A 1 1.08 1.05 27.98
C MET A 1 1.06 2.58 27.77
N LYS A 2 0.43 3.41 28.60
CA LYS A 2 0.43 4.89 28.44
C LYS A 2 1.82 5.57 28.48
N ARG A 3 2.80 5.06 29.21
CA ARG A 3 4.16 5.63 29.32
C ARG A 3 5.03 5.41 28.06
N ILE A 4 4.84 4.32 27.31
CA ILE A 4 5.63 4.05 26.08
C ILE A 4 5.12 4.90 24.92
N LEU A 5 3.81 5.14 24.85
CA LEU A 5 3.19 6.00 23.84
C LEU A 5 3.56 7.50 23.97
N SER A 6 4.01 7.94 25.15
CA SER A 6 4.47 9.34 25.35
C SER A 6 5.85 9.61 24.70
N PHE A 7 6.61 8.58 24.34
CA PHE A 7 7.91 8.72 23.69
C PHE A 7 7.81 8.81 22.16
N ILE A 8 6.74 8.26 21.57
CA ILE A 8 6.55 8.26 20.12
C ILE A 8 5.90 9.57 19.68
N PRO A 9 6.53 10.33 18.78
CA PRO A 9 5.92 11.55 18.26
C PRO A 9 4.58 11.25 17.58
N VAL A 10 3.58 12.07 17.81
CA VAL A 10 2.21 11.85 17.34
C VAL A 10 2.13 11.66 15.81
N HIS A 11 2.98 12.35 15.05
CA HIS A 11 3.01 12.22 13.60
C HIS A 11 3.47 10.82 13.13
N VAL A 12 4.34 10.14 13.88
CA VAL A 12 4.73 8.75 13.60
C VAL A 12 3.54 7.82 13.78
N LEU A 13 2.76 8.03 14.84
CA LEU A 13 1.54 7.26 15.05
C LEU A 13 0.51 7.46 13.92
N ILE A 14 0.39 8.70 13.42
CA ILE A 14 -0.48 8.99 12.27
C ILE A 14 0.02 8.28 11.02
N LEU A 15 1.33 8.29 10.78
CA LEU A 15 1.94 7.57 9.67
C LEU A 15 1.56 6.09 9.71
N PHE A 16 1.78 5.41 10.84
CA PHE A 16 1.44 4.00 10.97
C PHE A 16 -0.06 3.73 10.83
N LYS A 17 -0.93 4.60 11.34
CA LYS A 17 -2.38 4.49 11.10
C LYS A 17 -2.72 4.58 9.62
N ARG A 18 -2.10 5.49 8.87
CA ARG A 18 -2.31 5.64 7.43
C ARG A 18 -1.79 4.45 6.63
N LEU A 19 -0.60 3.96 6.95
CA LEU A 19 -0.08 2.74 6.32
C LEU A 19 -0.97 1.54 6.67
N GLY A 20 -1.46 1.43 7.90
CA GLY A 20 -2.41 0.39 8.31
C GLY A 20 -3.74 0.44 7.55
N ILE A 21 -4.22 1.63 7.16
CA ILE A 21 -5.40 1.76 6.28
C ILE A 21 -5.09 1.12 4.92
N VAL A 22 -3.91 1.38 4.35
CA VAL A 22 -3.53 0.81 3.05
C VAL A 22 -3.39 -0.71 3.14
N VAL A 23 -2.77 -1.25 4.19
CA VAL A 23 -2.70 -2.70 4.45
C VAL A 23 -4.09 -3.31 4.45
N LEU A 24 -5.02 -2.72 5.18
CA LEU A 24 -6.41 -3.19 5.27
C LEU A 24 -7.09 -3.18 3.89
N LEU A 25 -6.93 -2.11 3.12
CA LEU A 25 -7.54 -1.98 1.80
C LEU A 25 -6.95 -2.98 0.80
N LEU A 26 -5.63 -3.18 0.79
CA LEU A 26 -4.99 -4.20 -0.04
C LEU A 26 -5.46 -5.61 0.34
N TYR A 27 -5.60 -5.87 1.62
CA TYR A 27 -6.13 -7.14 2.08
C TYR A 27 -7.58 -7.37 1.62
N VAL A 28 -8.41 -6.33 1.60
CA VAL A 28 -9.78 -6.40 1.05
C VAL A 28 -9.74 -6.69 -0.45
N THR A 29 -8.88 -6.05 -1.25
CA THR A 29 -8.74 -6.37 -2.68
C THR A 29 -8.29 -7.80 -2.91
N ARG A 30 -7.43 -8.34 -2.04
CA ARG A 30 -7.00 -9.73 -2.09
C ARG A 30 -8.15 -10.71 -1.80
N LEU A 31 -9.03 -10.38 -0.84
CA LEU A 31 -10.23 -11.16 -0.60
C LEU A 31 -11.19 -11.12 -1.79
N ILE A 32 -11.34 -9.97 -2.44
CA ILE A 32 -12.12 -9.85 -3.68
C ILE A 32 -11.50 -10.75 -4.77
N PHE A 33 -10.18 -10.69 -4.95
CA PHE A 33 -9.46 -11.54 -5.89
C PHE A 33 -9.73 -13.03 -5.63
N LEU A 34 -9.65 -13.46 -4.37
CA LEU A 34 -9.94 -14.83 -3.97
C LEU A 34 -11.40 -15.23 -4.28
N LEU A 35 -12.37 -14.36 -3.93
CA LEU A 35 -13.78 -14.64 -4.15
C LEU A 35 -14.14 -14.83 -5.63
N PHE A 36 -13.51 -14.06 -6.52
CA PHE A 36 -13.74 -14.15 -7.96
C PHE A 36 -12.98 -15.31 -8.64
N ASN A 37 -12.01 -15.92 -7.94
CA ASN A 37 -11.15 -16.99 -8.48
C ASN A 37 -11.09 -18.21 -7.56
N LEU A 38 -12.16 -18.50 -6.80
CA LEU A 38 -12.21 -19.59 -5.81
C LEU A 38 -11.87 -20.96 -6.40
N GLU A 39 -12.29 -21.23 -7.63
CA GLU A 39 -12.06 -22.51 -8.31
C GLU A 39 -10.58 -22.78 -8.56
N SER A 40 -9.77 -21.72 -8.68
CA SER A 40 -8.35 -21.82 -8.96
C SER A 40 -7.49 -22.05 -7.71
N PHE A 41 -8.05 -21.80 -6.52
CA PHE A 41 -7.31 -21.88 -5.25
C PHE A 41 -7.89 -23.00 -4.37
N GLN A 42 -7.27 -24.18 -4.49
CA GLN A 42 -7.62 -25.33 -3.64
C GLN A 42 -6.63 -25.42 -2.47
N ASN A 43 -7.16 -25.77 -1.28
CA ASN A 43 -6.36 -26.01 -0.09
C ASN A 43 -5.53 -24.81 0.42
N LEU A 44 -6.10 -23.60 0.40
CA LEU A 44 -5.49 -22.44 1.05
C LEU A 44 -5.36 -22.70 2.56
N THR A 45 -4.17 -22.49 3.09
CA THR A 45 -3.88 -22.60 4.51
C THR A 45 -3.87 -21.23 5.18
N PHE A 46 -4.03 -21.18 6.49
CA PHE A 46 -3.89 -19.93 7.25
C PHE A 46 -2.51 -19.28 7.05
N ILE A 47 -1.49 -20.10 6.80
CA ILE A 47 -0.13 -19.62 6.52
C ILE A 47 -0.09 -18.82 5.23
N ASP A 48 -0.80 -19.23 4.17
CA ASP A 48 -0.86 -18.50 2.89
C ASP A 48 -1.42 -17.08 3.09
N PHE A 49 -2.42 -16.92 3.98
CA PHE A 49 -2.95 -15.60 4.34
C PHE A 49 -1.93 -14.73 5.09
N LEU A 50 -1.13 -15.29 5.98
CA LEU A 50 -0.09 -14.54 6.68
C LEU A 50 1.05 -14.15 5.74
N ILE A 51 1.46 -15.04 4.86
CA ILE A 51 2.50 -14.77 3.86
C ILE A 51 2.01 -13.68 2.90
N SER A 52 0.77 -13.77 2.44
CA SER A 52 0.18 -12.75 1.57
C SER A 52 0.16 -11.37 2.22
N LEU A 53 -0.16 -11.29 3.51
CA LEU A 53 -0.09 -10.04 4.27
C LEU A 53 1.35 -9.50 4.36
N TRP A 54 2.33 -10.37 4.49
CA TRP A 54 3.75 -9.99 4.47
C TRP A 54 4.17 -9.38 3.13
N PHE A 55 3.75 -9.96 2.00
CA PHE A 55 4.00 -9.39 0.66
C PHE A 55 3.28 -8.05 0.45
N ASP A 56 2.08 -7.87 1.01
CA ASP A 56 1.40 -6.57 1.00
C ASP A 56 2.21 -5.52 1.78
N MET A 57 2.80 -5.89 2.92
CA MET A 57 3.69 -4.98 3.68
C MET A 57 4.96 -4.64 2.91
N ILE A 58 5.56 -5.58 2.17
CA ILE A 58 6.69 -5.32 1.28
C ILE A 58 6.31 -4.31 0.22
N THR A 59 5.19 -4.52 -0.46
CA THR A 59 4.67 -3.62 -1.49
C THR A 59 4.45 -2.21 -0.95
N ILE A 60 3.80 -2.08 0.22
CA ILE A 60 3.59 -0.78 0.87
C ILE A 60 4.91 -0.14 1.25
N GLY A 61 5.85 -0.90 1.81
CA GLY A 61 7.16 -0.41 2.20
C GLY A 61 7.93 0.23 1.03
N LEU A 62 7.81 -0.33 -0.18
CA LEU A 62 8.43 0.19 -1.39
C LEU A 62 7.65 1.37 -2.00
N PHE A 63 6.36 1.18 -2.28
CA PHE A 63 5.57 2.19 -2.98
C PHE A 63 5.29 3.45 -2.15
N PHE A 64 5.19 3.32 -0.83
CA PHE A 64 5.03 4.46 0.09
C PHE A 64 6.36 5.05 0.55
N LEU A 65 7.50 4.61 0.03
CA LEU A 65 8.82 5.17 0.37
C LEU A 65 8.87 6.69 0.21
N PRO A 66 8.47 7.30 -0.93
CA PRO A 66 8.47 8.75 -1.06
C PRO A 66 7.56 9.43 -0.03
N TYR A 67 6.42 8.81 0.27
CA TYR A 67 5.45 9.33 1.24
C TYR A 67 6.05 9.39 2.65
N TYR A 68 6.51 8.27 3.21
CA TYR A 68 6.99 8.25 4.59
C TYR A 68 8.35 8.93 4.74
N PHE A 69 9.21 8.89 3.72
CA PHE A 69 10.48 9.57 3.72
C PHE A 69 10.29 11.09 3.88
N ILE A 70 9.50 11.72 3.00
CA ILE A 70 9.26 13.16 3.04
C ILE A 70 8.43 13.54 4.27
N TYR A 71 7.44 12.70 4.67
CA TYR A 71 6.56 12.96 5.81
C TYR A 71 7.31 13.02 7.13
N LEU A 72 8.35 12.21 7.30
CA LEU A 72 9.12 12.12 8.53
C LEU A 72 10.29 13.11 8.59
N LEU A 73 10.61 13.82 7.49
CA LEU A 73 11.65 14.85 7.52
C LEU A 73 11.44 15.80 8.70
N PRO A 74 12.51 16.13 9.47
CA PRO A 74 12.44 16.98 10.64
C PRO A 74 12.29 18.48 10.29
N ILE A 75 11.33 18.81 9.42
CA ILE A 75 11.10 20.16 8.91
C ILE A 75 9.85 20.76 9.60
N PRO A 76 9.89 22.02 10.06
CA PRO A 76 8.78 22.63 10.80
C PRO A 76 7.62 23.13 9.91
N ILE A 77 7.39 22.48 8.75
CA ILE A 77 6.36 22.88 7.76
C ILE A 77 5.03 22.10 7.92
N ARG A 78 4.96 21.17 8.88
CA ARG A 78 3.79 20.29 9.06
C ARG A 78 2.49 21.01 9.37
N GLY A 79 2.55 22.26 9.87
CA GLY A 79 1.40 23.12 10.16
C GLY A 79 0.73 23.73 8.94
N TYR A 80 1.43 23.86 7.83
CA TYR A 80 0.94 24.57 6.66
C TYR A 80 -0.14 23.79 5.89
N LYS A 81 -1.12 24.53 5.34
CA LYS A 81 -2.21 23.96 4.52
C LYS A 81 -1.65 23.19 3.31
N PHE A 82 -0.61 23.75 2.68
CA PHE A 82 0.06 23.10 1.54
C PHE A 82 0.59 21.71 1.88
N HIS A 83 1.28 21.56 3.02
CA HIS A 83 1.80 20.27 3.48
C HIS A 83 0.67 19.23 3.63
N ARG A 84 -0.46 19.61 4.23
CA ARG A 84 -1.61 18.70 4.40
C ARG A 84 -2.20 18.24 3.06
N ILE A 85 -2.36 19.18 2.13
CA ILE A 85 -2.91 18.89 0.79
C ILE A 85 -1.94 17.99 0.01
N PHE A 86 -0.65 18.32 0.01
CA PHE A 86 0.40 17.54 -0.67
C PHE A 86 0.40 16.09 -0.19
N PHE A 87 0.45 15.86 1.13
CA PHE A 87 0.46 14.51 1.68
C PHE A 87 -0.86 13.78 1.52
N LYS A 88 -1.97 14.49 1.45
CA LYS A 88 -3.26 13.88 1.09
C LYS A 88 -3.24 13.39 -0.35
N ILE A 89 -2.80 14.21 -1.29
CA ILE A 89 -2.70 13.84 -2.71
C ILE A 89 -1.74 12.66 -2.87
N LEU A 90 -0.53 12.76 -2.32
CA LEU A 90 0.47 11.70 -2.43
C LEU A 90 -0.04 10.37 -1.86
N PHE A 91 -0.72 10.38 -0.70
CA PHE A 91 -1.34 9.20 -0.10
C PHE A 91 -2.37 8.56 -1.02
N HIS A 92 -3.33 9.35 -1.52
CA HIS A 92 -4.40 8.82 -2.36
C HIS A 92 -3.89 8.38 -3.74
N THR A 93 -2.98 9.12 -4.37
CA THR A 93 -2.39 8.71 -5.65
C THR A 93 -1.70 7.36 -5.54
N THR A 94 -0.85 7.18 -4.52
CA THR A 94 -0.17 5.89 -4.30
C THR A 94 -1.16 4.78 -3.94
N SER A 95 -2.17 5.06 -3.10
CA SER A 95 -3.19 4.08 -2.74
C SER A 95 -4.03 3.66 -3.93
N ILE A 96 -4.51 4.61 -4.74
CA ILE A 96 -5.31 4.33 -5.94
C ILE A 96 -4.52 3.48 -6.92
N LEU A 97 -3.25 3.81 -7.16
CA LEU A 97 -2.38 3.02 -8.03
C LEU A 97 -2.31 1.55 -7.57
N LEU A 98 -2.01 1.31 -6.28
CA LEU A 98 -1.91 -0.04 -5.75
C LEU A 98 -3.25 -0.78 -5.79
N LEU A 99 -4.35 -0.12 -5.41
CA LEU A 99 -5.69 -0.72 -5.45
C LEU A 99 -6.12 -1.06 -6.88
N SER A 100 -5.83 -0.19 -7.86
CA SER A 100 -6.13 -0.43 -9.27
C SER A 100 -5.39 -1.65 -9.80
N LEU A 101 -4.08 -1.77 -9.52
CA LEU A 101 -3.28 -2.91 -9.94
C LEU A 101 -3.81 -4.22 -9.33
N ASN A 102 -4.12 -4.23 -8.03
CA ASN A 102 -4.66 -5.42 -7.38
C ASN A 102 -6.07 -5.80 -7.87
N LEU A 103 -6.94 -4.83 -8.19
CA LEU A 103 -8.26 -5.13 -8.75
C LEU A 103 -8.16 -5.61 -10.21
N MET A 104 -7.22 -5.09 -10.99
CA MET A 104 -6.97 -5.57 -12.35
C MET A 104 -6.57 -7.04 -12.35
N ASP A 105 -5.80 -7.49 -11.35
CA ASP A 105 -5.42 -8.89 -11.19
C ASP A 105 -6.60 -9.85 -11.11
N VAL A 106 -7.78 -9.39 -10.62
CA VAL A 106 -8.98 -10.22 -10.49
C VAL A 106 -9.38 -10.86 -11.82
N GLU A 107 -9.35 -10.08 -12.91
CA GLU A 107 -9.68 -10.58 -14.24
C GLU A 107 -8.46 -11.07 -15.01
N TYR A 108 -7.32 -10.38 -14.88
CA TYR A 108 -6.09 -10.77 -15.56
C TYR A 108 -5.68 -12.21 -15.25
N PHE A 109 -5.86 -12.63 -14.00
CA PHE A 109 -5.54 -13.99 -13.54
C PHE A 109 -6.36 -15.07 -14.26
N LYS A 110 -7.64 -14.83 -14.58
CA LYS A 110 -8.49 -15.80 -15.31
C LYS A 110 -7.94 -16.18 -16.68
N TYR A 111 -7.26 -15.23 -17.33
CA TYR A 111 -6.72 -15.43 -18.67
C TYR A 111 -5.27 -15.93 -18.68
N THR A 112 -4.49 -15.57 -17.67
CA THR A 112 -3.03 -15.82 -17.67
C THR A 112 -2.57 -16.79 -16.60
N SER A 113 -3.43 -17.12 -15.63
CA SER A 113 -3.09 -17.88 -14.42
C SER A 113 -1.91 -17.28 -13.62
N LYS A 114 -1.64 -15.99 -13.84
CA LYS A 114 -0.56 -15.21 -13.17
C LYS A 114 -1.11 -13.85 -12.76
N ARG A 115 -0.50 -13.26 -11.72
CA ARG A 115 -0.76 -11.85 -11.40
C ARG A 115 -0.09 -10.94 -12.42
N SER A 116 -0.65 -9.73 -12.58
CA SER A 116 -0.10 -8.74 -13.50
C SER A 116 1.34 -8.39 -13.13
N THR A 117 2.20 -8.45 -14.13
CA THR A 117 3.62 -8.09 -14.04
C THR A 117 3.90 -6.94 -15.01
N PHE A 118 5.17 -6.58 -15.15
CA PHE A 118 5.62 -5.58 -16.11
C PHE A 118 5.21 -5.90 -17.56
N ASP A 119 4.94 -7.17 -17.85
CA ASP A 119 4.48 -7.63 -19.17
C ASP A 119 3.16 -6.97 -19.59
N LEU A 120 2.30 -6.63 -18.62
CA LEU A 120 1.05 -5.91 -18.88
C LEU A 120 1.30 -4.52 -19.50
N PHE A 121 2.32 -3.81 -19.05
CA PHE A 121 2.69 -2.52 -19.64
C PHE A 121 3.26 -2.69 -21.06
N SER A 122 3.96 -3.78 -21.35
CA SER A 122 4.45 -4.08 -22.70
C SER A 122 3.30 -4.41 -23.66
N ILE A 123 2.31 -5.14 -23.20
CA ILE A 123 1.09 -5.46 -23.99
C ILE A 123 0.29 -4.18 -24.27
N LEU A 124 0.09 -3.32 -23.25
CA LEU A 124 -0.61 -2.05 -23.41
C LEU A 124 0.12 -1.07 -24.31
N SER A 125 1.45 -1.12 -24.37
CA SER A 125 2.26 -0.22 -25.22
C SER A 125 2.47 -0.73 -26.64
N ALA A 126 2.27 -2.01 -26.90
CA ALA A 126 2.52 -2.63 -28.18
C ALA A 126 1.38 -2.47 -29.21
N GLY A 127 0.18 -2.05 -28.78
CA GLY A 127 -1.00 -1.91 -29.64
C GLY A 127 -1.35 -0.45 -29.94
N ASN A 128 -1.68 -0.15 -31.21
CA ASN A 128 -2.25 1.14 -31.61
C ASN A 128 -3.70 1.34 -31.09
N ASP A 129 -4.31 0.32 -30.51
CA ASP A 129 -5.73 0.28 -30.12
C ASP A 129 -5.95 0.53 -28.62
N PHE A 130 -5.02 1.23 -27.96
CA PHE A 130 -5.09 1.49 -26.52
C PHE A 130 -6.42 2.09 -26.06
N GLN A 131 -6.99 3.02 -26.82
CA GLN A 131 -8.28 3.63 -26.51
C GLN A 131 -9.43 2.64 -26.59
N GLN A 132 -9.39 1.74 -27.58
CA GLN A 132 -10.42 0.74 -27.76
C GLN A 132 -10.33 -0.34 -26.68
N LEU A 133 -9.11 -0.77 -26.31
CA LEU A 133 -8.88 -1.68 -25.18
C LEU A 133 -9.38 -1.12 -23.85
N ILE A 134 -9.13 0.16 -23.55
CA ILE A 134 -9.65 0.79 -22.33
C ILE A 134 -11.17 0.86 -22.35
N SER A 135 -11.77 1.25 -23.48
CA SER A 135 -13.25 1.32 -23.59
C SER A 135 -13.88 -0.03 -23.33
N THR A 136 -13.36 -1.10 -23.97
CA THR A 136 -13.83 -2.47 -23.77
C THR A 136 -13.63 -2.91 -22.32
N PHE A 137 -12.46 -2.63 -21.75
CA PHE A 137 -12.20 -2.95 -20.35
C PHE A 137 -13.17 -2.28 -19.38
N ILE A 138 -13.52 -1.01 -19.60
CA ILE A 138 -14.47 -0.26 -18.77
C ILE A 138 -15.88 -0.84 -18.89
N THR A 139 -16.30 -1.24 -20.09
CA THR A 139 -17.64 -1.78 -20.31
C THR A 139 -17.77 -3.20 -19.77
N ASP A 140 -16.78 -4.04 -19.96
CA ASP A 140 -16.85 -5.45 -19.59
C ASP A 140 -16.60 -5.68 -18.09
N PHE A 141 -15.73 -4.84 -17.48
CA PHE A 141 -15.32 -4.97 -16.08
C PHE A 141 -15.77 -3.79 -15.20
N TRP A 142 -16.93 -3.21 -15.49
CA TRP A 142 -17.51 -2.08 -14.76
C TRP A 142 -17.60 -2.32 -13.24
N TYR A 143 -17.80 -3.56 -12.81
CA TYR A 143 -17.89 -3.94 -11.41
C TYR A 143 -16.54 -3.74 -10.68
N LEU A 144 -15.40 -3.91 -11.35
CA LEU A 144 -14.08 -3.63 -10.74
C LEU A 144 -13.92 -2.12 -10.49
N ILE A 145 -14.44 -1.30 -11.41
CA ILE A 145 -14.44 0.16 -11.25
C ILE A 145 -15.33 0.55 -10.07
N PHE A 146 -16.48 -0.11 -9.93
CA PHE A 146 -17.35 0.11 -8.77
C PHE A 146 -16.63 -0.23 -7.45
N PHE A 147 -15.95 -1.37 -7.36
CA PHE A 147 -15.15 -1.72 -6.19
C PHE A 147 -14.02 -0.72 -5.95
N LEU A 148 -13.35 -0.26 -6.99
CA LEU A 148 -12.29 0.75 -6.87
C LEU A 148 -12.83 2.05 -6.26
N ILE A 149 -13.93 2.56 -6.78
CA ILE A 149 -14.57 3.78 -6.28
C ILE A 149 -14.98 3.60 -4.81
N LEU A 150 -15.58 2.46 -4.46
CA LEU A 150 -15.96 2.14 -3.10
C LEU A 150 -14.75 2.16 -2.15
N LEU A 151 -13.64 1.53 -2.55
CA LEU A 151 -12.42 1.48 -1.76
C LEU A 151 -11.77 2.87 -1.62
N ILE A 152 -11.83 3.70 -2.65
CA ILE A 152 -11.36 5.10 -2.59
C ILE A 152 -12.19 5.91 -1.58
N VAL A 153 -13.51 5.76 -1.59
CA VAL A 153 -14.40 6.43 -0.63
C VAL A 153 -14.10 5.97 0.81
N ILE A 154 -13.92 4.67 1.02
CA ILE A 154 -13.53 4.12 2.32
C ILE A 154 -12.16 4.66 2.74
N SER A 155 -11.19 4.69 1.82
CA SER A 155 -9.85 5.24 2.05
C SER A 155 -9.91 6.69 2.53
N GLU A 156 -10.67 7.55 1.83
CA GLU A 156 -10.84 8.96 2.19
C GLU A 156 -11.53 9.11 3.56
N TYR A 157 -12.58 8.33 3.84
CA TYR A 157 -13.27 8.34 5.12
C TYR A 157 -12.32 7.98 6.27
N LEU A 158 -11.55 6.89 6.13
CA LEU A 158 -10.59 6.46 7.14
C LEU A 158 -9.43 7.45 7.27
N PHE A 159 -8.94 8.00 6.16
CA PHE A 159 -7.88 9.01 6.16
C PHE A 159 -8.30 10.26 6.95
N ARG A 160 -9.54 10.74 6.77
CA ARG A 160 -10.07 11.88 7.53
C ARG A 160 -10.06 11.63 9.04
N LYS A 161 -10.33 10.41 9.49
CA LYS A 161 -10.27 10.03 10.91
C LYS A 161 -8.84 10.08 11.48
N THR A 162 -7.81 9.98 10.63
CA THR A 162 -6.41 10.12 11.07
C THR A 162 -5.93 11.57 11.17
N GLN A 163 -6.73 12.54 10.72
CA GLN A 163 -6.37 13.96 10.79
C GLN A 163 -6.51 14.45 12.23
N ILE A 164 -5.43 14.99 12.78
CA ILE A 164 -5.48 15.67 14.07
C ILE A 164 -5.96 17.10 13.85
N LYS A 165 -6.86 17.58 14.71
CA LYS A 165 -7.17 19.01 14.83
C LYS A 165 -5.87 19.73 15.23
N PHE A 166 -5.36 20.54 14.32
CA PHE A 166 -4.07 21.21 14.38
C PHE A 166 -4.12 22.43 15.34
N GLN A 167 -4.22 22.19 16.65
CA GLN A 167 -4.20 23.28 17.62
C GLN A 167 -2.88 23.45 18.38
N THR A 168 -1.85 22.62 18.16
CA THR A 168 -0.76 22.54 19.14
C THR A 168 0.67 22.55 18.59
N PHE A 169 0.92 23.06 17.39
CA PHE A 169 2.29 23.11 16.87
C PHE A 169 2.97 24.49 16.90
N THR A 170 2.41 25.43 17.62
CA THR A 170 3.00 26.80 17.75
C THR A 170 4.15 26.88 18.75
N THR A 171 4.38 25.89 19.58
CA THR A 171 5.52 25.86 20.49
C THR A 171 6.54 24.86 19.99
N ILE A 172 7.64 25.33 19.40
CA ILE A 172 8.82 24.50 19.12
C ILE A 172 9.36 24.04 20.48
N GLN A 173 8.96 22.85 20.90
CA GLN A 173 9.51 22.25 22.12
C GLN A 173 11.02 22.06 21.93
N LYS A 174 11.81 22.36 22.97
CA LYS A 174 13.28 22.27 23.00
C LYS A 174 13.81 20.92 22.50
N ASN A 175 12.99 19.86 22.50
CA ASN A 175 13.30 18.50 22.06
C ASN A 175 12.69 18.14 20.70
N PHE A 176 12.02 19.07 20.00
CA PHE A 176 11.34 18.78 18.74
C PHE A 176 12.26 18.15 17.69
N TYR A 177 13.39 18.79 17.41
CA TYR A 177 14.34 18.29 16.43
C TYR A 177 14.92 16.93 16.83
N LYS A 178 15.31 16.76 18.09
CA LYS A 178 15.89 15.52 18.58
C LYS A 178 14.93 14.34 18.41
N GLN A 179 13.68 14.50 18.82
CA GLN A 179 12.66 13.44 18.71
C GLN A 179 12.33 13.12 17.24
N ASN A 180 12.25 14.15 16.38
CA ASN A 180 11.97 13.96 14.96
C ASN A 180 13.13 13.30 14.19
N ILE A 181 14.37 13.66 14.51
CA ILE A 181 15.56 13.03 13.92
C ILE A 181 15.66 11.56 14.33
N ILE A 182 15.45 11.24 15.61
CA ILE A 182 15.44 9.86 16.08
C ILE A 182 14.34 9.07 15.38
N ALA A 183 13.13 9.62 15.29
CA ALA A 183 12.01 8.99 14.60
C ALA A 183 12.32 8.74 13.13
N PHE A 184 12.91 9.70 12.43
CA PHE A 184 13.34 9.56 11.04
C PHE A 184 14.38 8.44 10.88
N LEU A 185 15.43 8.44 11.69
CA LEU A 185 16.52 7.47 11.62
C LEU A 185 16.11 6.04 11.99
N LEU A 186 15.04 5.86 12.76
CA LEU A 186 14.53 4.53 13.12
C LEU A 186 13.42 4.05 12.17
N VAL A 187 12.46 4.92 11.85
CA VAL A 187 11.25 4.50 11.12
C VAL A 187 11.52 4.37 9.62
N VAL A 188 12.28 5.29 9.03
CA VAL A 188 12.55 5.23 7.58
C VAL A 188 13.36 3.99 7.21
N PRO A 189 14.51 3.69 7.84
CA PRO A 189 15.22 2.45 7.56
C PRO A 189 14.40 1.19 7.91
N GLY A 190 13.63 1.22 9.00
CA GLY A 190 12.77 0.11 9.40
C GLY A 190 11.72 -0.23 8.35
N LEU A 191 11.00 0.78 7.83
CA LEU A 191 10.03 0.60 6.76
C LEU A 191 10.70 0.22 5.42
N PHE A 192 11.89 0.74 5.14
CA PHE A 192 12.67 0.36 3.96
C PHE A 192 13.11 -1.11 4.03
N ILE A 193 13.56 -1.60 5.20
CA ILE A 193 13.91 -3.01 5.41
C ILE A 193 12.68 -3.89 5.20
N ILE A 194 11.51 -3.49 5.71
CA ILE A 194 10.24 -4.21 5.45
C ILE A 194 9.95 -4.23 3.96
N GLY A 195 10.01 -3.07 3.26
CA GLY A 195 9.80 -2.97 1.83
C GLY A 195 10.77 -3.80 1.00
N ARG A 196 11.96 -4.07 1.52
CA ARG A 196 12.94 -4.95 0.90
C ARG A 196 12.69 -6.45 1.16
N GLY A 197 11.75 -6.78 2.06
CA GLY A 197 11.46 -8.14 2.48
C GLY A 197 12.38 -8.68 3.57
N GLY A 198 13.16 -7.80 4.23
CA GLY A 198 14.03 -8.16 5.34
C GLY A 198 15.48 -7.68 5.18
N LEU A 199 16.37 -8.26 5.99
CA LEU A 199 17.80 -7.93 6.05
C LEU A 199 18.67 -8.73 5.05
N ALA A 200 18.09 -9.62 4.26
CA ALA A 200 18.83 -10.42 3.28
C ALA A 200 19.51 -9.52 2.23
N LEU A 201 20.66 -9.95 1.71
CA LEU A 201 21.39 -9.22 0.66
C LEU A 201 20.60 -9.08 -0.63
N LYS A 202 19.79 -10.09 -0.99
CA LYS A 202 18.83 -10.03 -2.09
C LYS A 202 17.48 -9.53 -1.58
N PRO A 203 16.85 -8.55 -2.24
CA PRO A 203 15.49 -8.18 -1.94
C PRO A 203 14.55 -9.34 -2.29
N THR A 204 13.52 -9.55 -1.48
CA THR A 204 12.51 -10.57 -1.74
C THR A 204 11.73 -10.23 -3.00
N GLY A 205 11.76 -11.11 -3.98
CA GLY A 205 11.06 -10.95 -5.27
C GLY A 205 9.97 -12.00 -5.45
N ILE A 206 9.32 -11.96 -6.61
CA ILE A 206 8.24 -12.88 -6.99
C ILE A 206 8.74 -14.34 -6.99
N ILE A 207 10.00 -14.57 -7.35
CA ILE A 207 10.59 -15.92 -7.39
C ILE A 207 10.67 -16.52 -5.98
N GLU A 208 10.97 -15.70 -4.97
CA GLU A 208 11.02 -16.18 -3.61
C GLU A 208 9.64 -16.50 -3.02
N ALA A 209 8.55 -15.98 -3.58
CA ALA A 209 7.20 -16.37 -3.19
C ALA A 209 6.98 -17.88 -3.37
N SER A 210 7.59 -18.49 -4.41
CA SER A 210 7.54 -19.93 -4.66
C SER A 210 8.19 -20.78 -3.55
N LEU A 211 9.06 -20.20 -2.74
CA LEU A 211 9.68 -20.90 -1.58
C LEU A 211 8.73 -21.00 -0.39
N TYR A 212 7.72 -20.13 -0.33
CA TYR A 212 6.82 -20.03 0.81
C TYR A 212 5.46 -20.68 0.58
N SER A 213 5.08 -20.94 -0.67
CA SER A 213 3.80 -21.55 -1.02
C SER A 213 3.91 -22.60 -2.10
N LYS A 214 2.95 -23.54 -2.11
CA LYS A 214 2.82 -24.49 -3.21
C LYS A 214 2.52 -23.74 -4.50
N SER A 215 2.99 -24.27 -5.63
CA SER A 215 2.86 -23.66 -6.95
C SER A 215 1.41 -23.24 -7.31
N GLU A 216 0.42 -24.00 -6.82
CA GLU A 216 -1.01 -23.76 -7.05
C GLU A 216 -1.51 -22.49 -6.36
N ASN A 217 -0.97 -22.13 -5.19
CA ASN A 217 -1.40 -20.99 -4.38
C ASN A 217 -0.50 -19.76 -4.53
N MET A 218 0.56 -19.85 -5.36
CA MET A 218 1.55 -18.79 -5.50
C MET A 218 0.96 -17.46 -5.97
N ALA A 219 -0.06 -17.50 -6.81
CA ALA A 219 -0.74 -16.28 -7.27
C ALA A 219 -1.61 -15.62 -6.19
N PHE A 220 -1.97 -16.34 -5.13
CA PHE A 220 -2.67 -15.75 -3.98
C PHE A 220 -1.73 -14.95 -3.09
N ILE A 221 -0.47 -15.32 -3.00
CA ILE A 221 0.56 -14.66 -2.21
C ILE A 221 1.10 -13.41 -2.93
#